data_bee03ca52835b3e69b22568927be17ad
#
_entry.id   bee03ca52835b3e69b22568927be17ad
#
_cell.length_a   1.000
_cell.length_b   1.000
_cell.length_c   1.000
_cell.angle_alpha   90.00
_cell.angle_beta   90.00
_cell.angle_gamma   90.00
#
_symmetry.space_group_name_H-M   'P 1'
#
loop_
_entity.id
_entity.type
_entity.pdbx_description
1 polymer ?
#
loop_
_entity_poly.entity_id
_entity_poly.type
_entity_poly.pdbx_seq_one_letter_code
_entity_poly.pdbx_strand_id
1 'polypeptide(L)'
;PTQLAKLRSHPPDLAVIFIGANDIIRRRRPAEAVGHLREVVRELVGAGTAVVVGTCPDLGTVQPIGRPLRTIVRRASRQLAAAQTIAVVEEGGRTVSLSDLLASDFLAQPEEFFGPDRFHPSAKGYAYAAAAVLPSACAALGLLPEPAEQPAADPSQDLLPVDQAAA
;
A
#
# COMPACT_ATOMS: atom_id res chain seq x y z
N PRO A 1 -16.98 -11.24 6.61
CA PRO A 1 -18.42 -10.89 6.84
C PRO A 1 -18.71 -10.45 8.27
N THR A 2 -18.18 -11.15 9.30
CA THR A 2 -18.49 -10.88 10.72
C THR A 2 -17.89 -9.58 11.26
N GLN A 3 -16.73 -9.15 10.78
CA GLN A 3 -16.10 -7.90 11.20
C GLN A 3 -16.81 -6.68 10.62
N LEU A 4 -17.16 -6.71 9.33
CA LEU A 4 -17.95 -5.64 8.68
C LEU A 4 -19.32 -5.45 9.32
N ALA A 5 -19.99 -6.54 9.68
CA ALA A 5 -21.30 -6.44 10.34
C ALA A 5 -21.25 -5.63 11.64
N LYS A 6 -20.14 -5.68 12.39
CA LYS A 6 -19.93 -4.88 13.59
C LYS A 6 -19.69 -3.40 13.31
N LEU A 7 -19.13 -3.08 12.15
CA LEU A 7 -18.82 -1.69 11.76
C LEU A 7 -20.03 -0.95 11.20
N ARG A 8 -21.06 -1.68 10.74
CA ARG A 8 -22.28 -1.07 10.18
C ARG A 8 -23.07 -0.25 11.18
N SER A 9 -23.09 -0.66 12.46
CA SER A 9 -23.80 0.07 13.50
C SER A 9 -23.05 1.29 14.02
N HIS A 10 -21.74 1.28 13.93
CA HIS A 10 -20.86 2.36 14.38
C HIS A 10 -19.67 2.45 13.40
N PRO A 11 -19.85 3.09 12.23
CA PRO A 11 -18.78 3.24 11.27
C PRO A 11 -17.64 4.10 11.88
N PRO A 12 -16.38 3.65 11.77
CA PRO A 12 -15.24 4.43 12.24
C PRO A 12 -14.96 5.58 11.29
N ASP A 13 -14.30 6.64 11.77
CA ASP A 13 -13.83 7.73 10.93
C ASP A 13 -12.75 7.26 9.93
N LEU A 14 -11.91 6.29 10.34
CA LEU A 14 -10.84 5.73 9.53
C LEU A 14 -10.75 4.21 9.68
N ALA A 15 -10.61 3.51 8.55
CA ALA A 15 -10.24 2.11 8.48
C ALA A 15 -8.87 1.95 7.80
N VAL A 16 -7.90 1.37 8.51
CA VAL A 16 -6.62 0.97 7.96
C VAL A 16 -6.59 -0.54 7.76
N ILE A 17 -6.33 -0.97 6.53
CA ILE A 17 -6.41 -2.38 6.13
C ILE A 17 -5.05 -2.85 5.60
N PHE A 18 -4.47 -3.88 6.21
CA PHE A 18 -3.25 -4.55 5.74
C PHE A 18 -3.61 -5.96 5.27
N ILE A 19 -3.50 -6.24 3.98
CA ILE A 19 -3.86 -7.53 3.40
C ILE A 19 -2.99 -7.91 2.19
N GLY A 20 -3.06 -9.20 1.81
CA GLY A 20 -2.48 -9.74 0.59
C GLY A 20 -1.48 -10.87 0.84
N ALA A 21 -0.65 -10.80 1.89
CA ALA A 21 0.33 -11.84 2.18
C ALA A 21 -0.30 -13.23 2.34
N ASN A 22 -1.38 -13.32 3.11
CA ASN A 22 -2.12 -14.58 3.31
C ASN A 22 -2.80 -15.11 2.05
N ASP A 23 -3.21 -14.23 1.14
CA ASP A 23 -3.83 -14.66 -0.12
C ASP A 23 -2.80 -15.35 -1.02
N ILE A 24 -1.58 -14.81 -1.09
CA ILE A 24 -0.46 -15.43 -1.81
C ILE A 24 -0.10 -16.80 -1.19
N ILE A 25 0.06 -16.86 0.14
CA ILE A 25 0.47 -18.08 0.85
C ILE A 25 -0.59 -19.18 0.68
N ARG A 26 -1.85 -18.83 0.80
CA ARG A 26 -2.97 -19.78 0.65
C ARG A 26 -3.35 -20.02 -0.81
N ARG A 27 -2.60 -19.47 -1.77
CA ARG A 27 -2.83 -19.61 -3.21
C ARG A 27 -4.25 -19.26 -3.62
N ARG A 28 -4.84 -18.24 -3.00
CA ARG A 28 -6.15 -17.74 -3.40
C ARG A 28 -6.08 -17.15 -4.81
N ARG A 29 -7.17 -17.21 -5.54
CA ARG A 29 -7.27 -16.57 -6.85
C ARG A 29 -7.18 -15.04 -6.66
N PRO A 30 -6.25 -14.35 -7.34
CA PRO A 30 -6.10 -12.89 -7.17
C PRO A 30 -7.41 -12.13 -7.42
N ALA A 31 -8.19 -12.52 -8.43
CA ALA A 31 -9.47 -11.89 -8.74
C ALA A 31 -10.49 -12.01 -7.60
N GLU A 32 -10.52 -13.14 -6.89
CA GLU A 32 -11.39 -13.35 -5.74
C GLU A 32 -10.96 -12.48 -4.55
N ALA A 33 -9.64 -12.46 -4.24
CA ALA A 33 -9.11 -11.66 -3.15
C ALA A 33 -9.33 -10.15 -3.39
N VAL A 34 -9.12 -9.68 -4.61
CA VAL A 34 -9.34 -8.29 -5.02
C VAL A 34 -10.84 -7.96 -5.03
N GLY A 35 -11.70 -8.87 -5.48
CA GLY A 35 -13.16 -8.70 -5.44
C GLY A 35 -13.68 -8.49 -4.03
N HIS A 36 -13.26 -9.31 -3.08
CA HIS A 36 -13.61 -9.14 -1.66
C HIS A 36 -13.09 -7.83 -1.06
N LEU A 37 -11.86 -7.41 -1.42
CA LEU A 37 -11.33 -6.12 -0.98
C LEU A 37 -12.18 -4.97 -1.51
N ARG A 38 -12.51 -5.00 -2.81
CA ARG A 38 -13.37 -4.01 -3.46
C ARG A 38 -14.71 -3.84 -2.74
N GLU A 39 -15.37 -4.96 -2.43
CA GLU A 39 -16.64 -4.96 -1.70
C GLU A 39 -16.50 -4.30 -0.32
N VAL A 40 -15.44 -4.66 0.44
CA VAL A 40 -15.15 -4.09 1.76
C VAL A 40 -14.91 -2.58 1.68
N VAL A 41 -14.09 -2.12 0.73
CA VAL A 41 -13.79 -0.70 0.57
C VAL A 41 -15.04 0.07 0.19
N ARG A 42 -15.81 -0.43 -0.80
CA ARG A 42 -17.08 0.19 -1.22
C ARG A 42 -18.05 0.34 -0.05
N GLU A 43 -18.20 -0.70 0.78
CA GLU A 43 -19.11 -0.67 1.92
C GLU A 43 -18.66 0.36 2.97
N LEU A 44 -17.35 0.41 3.29
CA LEU A 44 -16.82 1.35 4.27
C LEU A 44 -16.90 2.80 3.78
N VAL A 45 -16.49 3.07 2.54
CA VAL A 45 -16.58 4.42 1.94
C VAL A 45 -18.04 4.86 1.84
N GLY A 46 -18.95 3.95 1.44
CA GLY A 46 -20.38 4.22 1.39
C GLY A 46 -20.99 4.54 2.76
N ALA A 47 -20.38 4.08 3.85
CA ALA A 47 -20.76 4.41 5.23
C ALA A 47 -20.09 5.69 5.76
N GLY A 48 -19.31 6.41 4.94
CA GLY A 48 -18.60 7.64 5.32
C GLY A 48 -17.25 7.40 6.02
N THR A 49 -16.77 6.17 6.06
CA THR A 49 -15.46 5.82 6.61
C THR A 49 -14.35 6.14 5.61
N ALA A 50 -13.33 6.91 6.02
CA ALA A 50 -12.10 7.04 5.25
C ALA A 50 -11.35 5.70 5.24
N VAL A 51 -10.87 5.26 4.06
CA VAL A 51 -10.21 3.94 3.93
C VAL A 51 -8.79 4.11 3.39
N VAL A 52 -7.83 3.51 4.10
CA VAL A 52 -6.43 3.42 3.67
C VAL A 52 -6.01 1.95 3.65
N VAL A 53 -5.53 1.48 2.52
CA VAL A 53 -5.09 0.08 2.34
C VAL A 53 -3.58 0.03 2.13
N GLY A 54 -2.87 -0.62 3.05
CA GLY A 54 -1.52 -1.10 2.80
C GLY A 54 -1.60 -2.33 1.90
N THR A 55 -1.14 -2.20 0.66
CA THR A 55 -1.22 -3.27 -0.34
C THR A 55 -0.27 -4.43 -0.03
N CYS A 56 -0.41 -5.55 -0.73
CA CYS A 56 0.38 -6.75 -0.51
C CYS A 56 1.89 -6.44 -0.43
N PRO A 57 2.56 -6.78 0.68
CA PRO A 57 4.00 -6.59 0.80
C PRO A 57 4.77 -7.51 -0.14
N ASP A 58 6.04 -7.20 -0.46
CA ASP A 58 6.90 -8.07 -1.26
C ASP A 58 7.31 -9.32 -0.48
N LEU A 59 6.62 -10.43 -0.67
CA LEU A 59 6.96 -11.70 -0.03
C LEU A 59 8.30 -12.29 -0.51
N GLY A 60 8.92 -11.71 -1.53
CA GLY A 60 10.30 -12.04 -1.89
C GLY A 60 11.33 -11.55 -0.87
N THR A 61 10.95 -10.74 0.10
CA THR A 61 11.82 -10.33 1.23
C THR A 61 11.85 -11.36 2.35
N VAL A 62 10.87 -12.25 2.42
CA VAL A 62 10.71 -13.23 3.48
C VAL A 62 11.82 -14.28 3.43
N GLN A 63 12.57 -14.44 4.52
CA GLN A 63 13.79 -15.24 4.58
C GLN A 63 13.61 -16.76 4.35
N PRO A 64 12.57 -17.43 4.88
CA PRO A 64 12.37 -18.87 4.66
C PRO A 64 12.12 -19.25 3.20
N ILE A 65 11.82 -18.29 2.32
CA ILE A 65 11.52 -18.57 0.91
C ILE A 65 12.81 -18.57 0.09
N GLY A 66 13.28 -19.75 -0.32
CA GLY A 66 14.45 -19.92 -1.19
C GLY A 66 14.15 -19.74 -2.68
N ARG A 67 15.22 -19.71 -3.51
CA ARG A 67 15.09 -19.73 -4.98
C ARG A 67 14.69 -21.16 -5.42
N PRO A 68 13.87 -21.34 -6.49
CA PRO A 68 13.32 -20.28 -7.36
C PRO A 68 12.01 -19.64 -6.85
N LEU A 69 11.41 -20.20 -5.79
CA LEU A 69 10.10 -19.80 -5.29
C LEU A 69 10.04 -18.30 -4.92
N ARG A 70 11.15 -17.75 -4.39
CA ARG A 70 11.28 -16.33 -4.07
C ARG A 70 10.89 -15.40 -5.22
N THR A 71 11.36 -15.70 -6.43
CA THR A 71 11.04 -14.89 -7.63
C THR A 71 9.56 -14.97 -7.99
N ILE A 72 8.97 -16.15 -7.85
CA ILE A 72 7.56 -16.40 -8.15
C ILE A 72 6.67 -15.63 -7.17
N VAL A 73 6.93 -15.74 -5.86
CA VAL A 73 6.11 -15.05 -4.85
C VAL A 73 6.29 -13.53 -4.93
N ARG A 74 7.48 -13.03 -5.23
CA ARG A 74 7.73 -11.60 -5.48
C ARG A 74 6.88 -11.08 -6.62
N ARG A 75 6.86 -11.78 -7.76
CA ARG A 75 6.04 -11.39 -8.90
C ARG A 75 4.54 -11.44 -8.57
N ALA A 76 4.09 -12.50 -7.91
CA ALA A 76 2.71 -12.63 -7.49
C ALA A 76 2.27 -11.53 -6.50
N SER A 77 3.14 -11.19 -5.52
CA SER A 77 2.88 -10.10 -4.56
C SER A 77 2.71 -8.77 -5.27
N ARG A 78 3.59 -8.42 -6.20
CA ARG A 78 3.53 -7.18 -6.97
C ARG A 78 2.29 -7.11 -7.87
N GLN A 79 1.93 -8.20 -8.52
CA GLN A 79 0.72 -8.27 -9.34
C GLN A 79 -0.54 -8.09 -8.48
N LEU A 80 -0.59 -8.73 -7.30
CA LEU A 80 -1.69 -8.56 -6.37
C LEU A 80 -1.77 -7.13 -5.85
N ALA A 81 -0.63 -6.54 -5.45
CA ALA A 81 -0.57 -5.15 -4.96
C ALA A 81 -1.09 -4.15 -6.01
N ALA A 82 -0.69 -4.29 -7.27
CA ALA A 82 -1.17 -3.45 -8.37
C ALA A 82 -2.69 -3.57 -8.56
N ALA A 83 -3.22 -4.80 -8.55
CA ALA A 83 -4.66 -5.03 -8.68
C ALA A 83 -5.45 -4.50 -7.47
N GLN A 84 -4.90 -4.60 -6.25
CA GLN A 84 -5.46 -4.00 -5.05
C GLN A 84 -5.50 -2.48 -5.15
N THR A 85 -4.43 -1.84 -5.63
CA THR A 85 -4.36 -0.39 -5.82
C THR A 85 -5.49 0.09 -6.73
N ILE A 86 -5.65 -0.52 -7.89
CA ILE A 86 -6.73 -0.17 -8.83
C ILE A 86 -8.10 -0.30 -8.16
N ALA A 87 -8.36 -1.47 -7.55
CA ALA A 87 -9.66 -1.75 -6.94
C ALA A 87 -10.01 -0.78 -5.80
N VAL A 88 -9.04 -0.40 -4.97
CA VAL A 88 -9.24 0.49 -3.83
C VAL A 88 -9.49 1.93 -4.28
N VAL A 89 -8.70 2.41 -5.25
CA VAL A 89 -8.82 3.78 -5.77
C VAL A 89 -10.14 3.97 -6.51
N GLU A 90 -10.57 2.98 -7.30
CA GLU A 90 -11.87 3.02 -7.99
C GLU A 90 -13.06 3.12 -7.01
N GLU A 91 -12.93 2.60 -5.80
CA GLU A 91 -13.96 2.68 -4.76
C GLU A 91 -13.78 3.88 -3.81
N GLY A 92 -12.88 4.81 -4.11
CA GLY A 92 -12.66 6.03 -3.34
C GLY A 92 -11.75 5.87 -2.11
N GLY A 93 -11.09 4.72 -1.93
CA GLY A 93 -10.08 4.52 -0.90
C GLY A 93 -8.69 5.02 -1.32
N ARG A 94 -7.77 5.08 -0.36
CA ARG A 94 -6.36 5.40 -0.58
C ARG A 94 -5.50 4.15 -0.44
N THR A 95 -4.38 4.10 -1.14
CA THR A 95 -3.43 2.98 -1.04
C THR A 95 -2.03 3.43 -0.66
N VAL A 96 -1.31 2.54 0.03
CA VAL A 96 0.11 2.69 0.34
C VAL A 96 0.82 1.43 -0.15
N SER A 97 1.79 1.58 -1.05
CA SER A 97 2.57 0.47 -1.57
C SER A 97 3.60 -0.01 -0.54
N LEU A 98 3.24 -1.01 0.27
CA LEU A 98 4.17 -1.57 1.27
C LEU A 98 5.36 -2.25 0.59
N SER A 99 5.17 -2.83 -0.60
CA SER A 99 6.27 -3.47 -1.33
C SER A 99 7.32 -2.46 -1.80
N ASP A 100 6.94 -1.26 -2.20
CA ASP A 100 7.87 -0.26 -2.71
C ASP A 100 8.57 0.50 -1.57
N LEU A 101 7.82 0.78 -0.49
CA LEU A 101 8.33 1.56 0.62
C LEU A 101 9.19 0.75 1.60
N LEU A 102 8.90 -0.54 1.80
CA LEU A 102 9.51 -1.31 2.88
C LEU A 102 10.48 -2.41 2.40
N ALA A 103 10.37 -2.87 1.16
CA ALA A 103 11.11 -4.06 0.72
C ALA A 103 12.63 -3.91 0.81
N SER A 104 13.19 -2.74 0.56
CA SER A 104 14.63 -2.48 0.63
C SER A 104 15.17 -2.69 2.04
N ASP A 105 14.50 -2.13 3.05
CA ASP A 105 14.94 -2.19 4.45
C ASP A 105 14.77 -3.59 5.02
N PHE A 106 13.65 -4.26 4.71
CA PHE A 106 13.40 -5.65 5.10
C PHE A 106 14.40 -6.63 4.47
N LEU A 107 14.94 -6.32 3.27
CA LEU A 107 15.99 -7.11 2.65
C LEU A 107 17.37 -6.81 3.25
N ALA A 108 17.65 -5.55 3.54
CA ALA A 108 18.96 -5.12 4.05
C ALA A 108 19.20 -5.53 5.51
N GLN A 109 18.13 -5.50 6.33
CA GLN A 109 18.21 -5.73 7.78
C GLN A 109 17.11 -6.69 8.25
N PRO A 110 17.05 -7.93 7.73
CA PRO A 110 15.97 -8.85 8.03
C PRO A 110 15.86 -9.22 9.52
N GLU A 111 16.97 -9.26 10.24
CA GLU A 111 17.02 -9.60 11.67
C GLU A 111 16.33 -8.53 12.55
N GLU A 112 16.26 -7.28 12.06
CA GLU A 112 15.61 -6.19 12.77
C GLU A 112 14.13 -6.08 12.44
N PHE A 113 13.79 -6.28 11.16
CA PHE A 113 12.44 -6.03 10.64
C PHE A 113 11.51 -7.24 10.69
N PHE A 114 12.06 -8.47 10.75
CA PHE A 114 11.27 -9.68 10.94
C PHE A 114 11.34 -10.18 12.39
N GLY A 115 10.27 -10.84 12.83
CA GLY A 115 10.21 -11.54 14.10
C GLY A 115 11.02 -12.85 14.08
N PRO A 116 11.02 -13.61 15.20
CA PRO A 116 11.77 -14.84 15.32
C PRO A 116 11.41 -15.91 14.28
N ASP A 117 10.20 -15.87 13.74
CA ASP A 117 9.74 -16.77 12.68
C ASP A 117 10.25 -16.37 11.28
N ARG A 118 10.95 -15.23 11.18
CA ARG A 118 11.50 -14.64 9.94
C ARG A 118 10.46 -14.44 8.85
N PHE A 119 9.20 -14.35 9.24
CA PHE A 119 8.07 -14.22 8.35
C PHE A 119 7.20 -13.02 8.71
N HIS A 120 6.72 -12.94 9.95
CA HIS A 120 5.96 -11.79 10.42
C HIS A 120 6.90 -10.64 10.77
N PRO A 121 6.47 -9.38 10.55
CA PRO A 121 7.26 -8.24 10.99
C PRO A 121 7.52 -8.26 12.49
N SER A 122 8.69 -7.81 12.91
CA SER A 122 8.99 -7.50 14.30
C SER A 122 8.21 -6.26 14.77
N ALA A 123 8.32 -5.90 16.05
CA ALA A 123 7.78 -4.63 16.55
C ALA A 123 8.32 -3.43 15.75
N LYS A 124 9.63 -3.44 15.38
CA LYS A 124 10.24 -2.42 14.53
C LYS A 124 9.66 -2.45 13.11
N GLY A 125 9.45 -3.63 12.54
CA GLY A 125 8.84 -3.80 11.23
C GLY A 125 7.41 -3.27 11.16
N TYR A 126 6.61 -3.53 12.19
CA TYR A 126 5.26 -2.97 12.28
C TYR A 126 5.27 -1.45 12.49
N ALA A 127 6.18 -0.92 13.31
CA ALA A 127 6.32 0.52 13.49
C ALA A 127 6.69 1.21 12.17
N TYR A 128 7.55 0.59 11.38
CA TYR A 128 7.96 1.09 10.07
C TYR A 128 6.80 1.10 9.07
N ALA A 129 6.01 0.01 9.05
CA ALA A 129 4.80 -0.05 8.23
C ALA A 129 3.75 0.99 8.67
N ALA A 130 3.58 1.21 9.97
CA ALA A 130 2.69 2.24 10.49
C ALA A 130 3.14 3.64 10.07
N ALA A 131 4.45 3.94 10.18
CA ALA A 131 5.02 5.21 9.73
C ALA A 131 4.80 5.45 8.24
N ALA A 132 4.93 4.41 7.40
CA ALA A 132 4.67 4.51 5.97
C ALA A 132 3.20 4.83 5.64
N VAL A 133 2.26 4.36 6.46
CA VAL A 133 0.82 4.58 6.24
C VAL A 133 0.32 5.88 6.85
N LEU A 134 0.98 6.39 7.87
CA LEU A 134 0.55 7.56 8.64
C LEU A 134 0.24 8.79 7.78
N PRO A 135 1.06 9.22 6.79
CA PRO A 135 0.74 10.37 5.95
C PRO A 135 -0.58 10.20 5.19
N SER A 136 -0.81 9.01 4.62
CA SER A 136 -2.07 8.70 3.92
C SER A 136 -3.27 8.68 4.85
N ALA A 137 -3.09 8.20 6.09
CA ALA A 137 -4.14 8.21 7.10
C ALA A 137 -4.50 9.64 7.54
N CYS A 138 -3.50 10.49 7.78
CA CYS A 138 -3.70 11.91 8.10
C CYS A 138 -4.39 12.65 6.94
N ALA A 139 -3.95 12.40 5.70
CA ALA A 139 -4.58 13.00 4.52
C ALA A 139 -6.03 12.53 4.35
N ALA A 140 -6.32 11.25 4.61
CA ALA A 140 -7.68 10.71 4.52
C ALA A 140 -8.65 11.34 5.53
N LEU A 141 -8.13 11.80 6.68
CA LEU A 141 -8.88 12.50 7.73
C LEU A 141 -8.87 14.03 7.59
N GLY A 142 -8.24 14.57 6.53
CA GLY A 142 -8.10 16.02 6.36
C GLY A 142 -7.18 16.70 7.39
N LEU A 143 -6.28 15.93 8.03
CA LEU A 143 -5.36 16.43 9.07
C LEU A 143 -4.05 16.98 8.50
N LEU A 144 -3.77 16.77 7.21
CA LEU A 144 -2.64 17.39 6.55
C LEU A 144 -3.10 18.70 5.91
N PRO A 145 -2.29 19.80 6.01
CA PRO A 145 -2.58 21.00 5.23
C PRO A 145 -2.60 20.61 3.75
N GLU A 146 -3.56 21.18 3.01
CA GLU A 146 -3.51 21.06 1.55
C GLU A 146 -2.15 21.56 1.06
N PRO A 147 -1.50 20.86 0.11
CA PRO A 147 -0.29 21.39 -0.49
C PRO A 147 -0.65 22.76 -1.05
N ALA A 148 0.09 23.80 -0.59
CA ALA A 148 -0.08 25.15 -1.14
C ALA A 148 -0.05 25.01 -2.67
N GLU A 149 -1.08 25.51 -3.32
CA GLU A 149 -1.21 25.51 -4.78
C GLU A 149 0.10 26.10 -5.32
N GLN A 150 0.97 25.25 -5.85
CA GLN A 150 2.17 25.74 -6.52
C GLN A 150 1.67 26.58 -7.69
N PRO A 151 2.03 27.87 -7.77
CA PRO A 151 1.67 28.68 -8.91
C PRO A 151 2.11 27.91 -10.16
N ALA A 152 1.19 27.74 -11.09
CA ALA A 152 1.44 27.03 -12.34
C ALA A 152 2.78 27.53 -12.90
N ALA A 153 3.74 26.61 -13.09
CA ALA A 153 5.03 26.95 -13.66
C ALA A 153 4.75 27.67 -14.99
N ASP A 154 5.23 28.88 -15.11
CA ASP A 154 5.09 29.68 -16.34
C ASP A 154 5.83 28.92 -17.47
N PRO A 155 5.12 28.35 -18.46
CA PRO A 155 5.72 27.58 -19.52
C PRO A 155 6.67 28.40 -20.40
N SER A 156 6.74 29.73 -20.22
CA SER A 156 7.66 30.60 -20.94
C SER A 156 9.07 30.66 -20.35
N GLN A 157 9.30 30.10 -19.15
CA GLN A 157 10.63 30.13 -18.50
C GLN A 157 11.56 28.98 -18.91
N ASP A 158 11.07 27.93 -19.57
CA ASP A 158 11.87 26.75 -19.98
C ASP A 158 12.36 26.79 -21.42
N LEU A 159 12.14 27.89 -22.15
CA LEU A 159 12.71 28.06 -23.48
C LEU A 159 14.08 28.71 -23.40
N LEU A 160 15.12 27.94 -23.05
CA LEU A 160 16.48 28.35 -23.37
C LEU A 160 16.59 28.48 -24.89
N PRO A 161 17.13 29.61 -25.39
CA PRO A 161 17.30 29.79 -26.83
C PRO A 161 18.28 28.73 -27.36
N VAL A 162 17.88 28.02 -28.43
CA VAL A 162 18.59 26.89 -29.06
C VAL A 162 19.88 27.35 -29.77
N ASP A 163 20.23 28.63 -29.78
CA ASP A 163 21.28 29.22 -30.57
C ASP A 163 22.68 29.19 -29.93
N GLN A 164 22.90 28.54 -28.79
CA GLN A 164 24.24 28.50 -28.15
C GLN A 164 24.93 27.11 -28.14
N ALA A 165 24.44 26.12 -28.88
CA ALA A 165 25.04 24.80 -28.96
C ALA A 165 25.89 24.54 -30.22
N ALA A 166 26.32 25.58 -30.95
CA ALA A 166 27.18 25.44 -32.12
C ALA A 166 28.30 26.52 -32.07
N ALA A 167 29.33 26.26 -31.24
CA ALA A 167 30.66 26.84 -31.32
C ALA A 167 31.67 25.93 -30.64
#